data_ea8da8d402d32a60becf7e4383b15f32
#
_entry.id   ea8da8d402d32a60becf7e4383b15f32
#
_cell.length_a   1.000
_cell.length_b   1.000
_cell.length_c   1.000
_cell.angle_alpha   90.00
_cell.angle_beta   90.00
_cell.angle_gamma   90.00
#
_symmetry.space_group_name_H-M   'P 1'
#
loop_
_entity.id
_entity.type
_entity.pdbx_description
1 polymer ?
#
loop_
_entity_poly.entity_id
_entity_poly.type
_entity_poly.pdbx_seq_one_letter_code
_entity_poly.pdbx_strand_id
1 'polypeptide(L)'
;MPFDLDHALRYLIASEGSDLHLKIPSPPLVRLHGKLETIPGTEPLSPEDTIGAVQEMLHDPNKLAEFEAENEVDFSYSMEGLARFRVNAFFQRGTVSVVMRAIPVNIKSVEELNLPSVISRLAEEERGIILLTGTTGSGLSLIHI
;
A
#
# COMPACT_ATOMS: atom_id res chain seq x y z
N MET A 1 -6.48 19.62 -13.47
CA MET A 1 -5.65 18.70 -14.28
C MET A 1 -6.16 17.31 -14.02
N PRO A 2 -6.13 16.37 -15.01
CA PRO A 2 -6.47 15.00 -14.72
C PRO A 2 -5.52 14.45 -13.64
N PHE A 3 -6.02 13.54 -12.81
CA PHE A 3 -5.23 12.89 -11.76
C PHE A 3 -4.06 12.11 -12.36
N ASP A 4 -2.88 12.29 -11.78
CA ASP A 4 -1.64 11.63 -12.20
C ASP A 4 -1.25 10.59 -11.13
N LEU A 5 -1.46 9.30 -11.45
CA LEU A 5 -1.16 8.19 -10.55
C LEU A 5 0.34 8.03 -10.32
N ASP A 6 1.17 8.19 -11.37
CA ASP A 6 2.63 8.10 -11.27
C ASP A 6 3.18 9.13 -10.28
N HIS A 7 2.74 10.39 -10.43
CA HIS A 7 3.12 11.47 -9.51
C HIS A 7 2.72 11.16 -8.07
N ALA A 8 1.50 10.68 -7.84
CA ALA A 8 1.01 10.37 -6.50
C ALA A 8 1.79 9.23 -5.83
N LEU A 9 2.15 8.18 -6.59
CA LEU A 9 2.94 7.06 -6.08
C LEU A 9 4.39 7.44 -5.80
N ARG A 10 5.00 8.27 -6.66
CA ARG A 10 6.35 8.83 -6.38
C ARG A 10 6.36 9.70 -5.15
N TYR A 11 5.34 10.54 -4.97
CA TYR A 11 5.21 11.36 -3.77
C TYR A 11 5.07 10.49 -2.51
N LEU A 12 4.23 9.43 -2.55
CA LEU A 12 4.08 8.48 -1.45
C LEU A 12 5.42 7.88 -1.02
N ILE A 13 6.21 7.39 -1.98
CA ILE A 13 7.51 6.75 -1.68
C ILE A 13 8.56 7.78 -1.22
N ALA A 14 8.64 8.93 -1.89
CA ALA A 14 9.58 10.00 -1.51
C ALA A 14 9.30 10.57 -0.11
N SER A 15 8.05 10.56 0.33
CA SER A 15 7.63 11.01 1.66
C SER A 15 7.66 9.90 2.72
N GLU A 16 8.17 8.71 2.40
CA GLU A 16 8.17 7.53 3.27
C GLU A 16 6.76 7.17 3.78
N GLY A 17 5.74 7.42 2.97
CA GLY A 17 4.36 7.12 3.29
C GLY A 17 4.03 5.64 3.18
N SER A 18 3.02 5.19 3.91
CA SER A 18 2.60 3.78 3.92
C SER A 18 1.46 3.47 2.98
N ASP A 19 0.50 4.37 2.84
CA ASP A 19 -0.71 4.13 2.05
C ASP A 19 -1.09 5.37 1.23
N LEU A 20 -1.60 5.14 0.00
CA LEU A 20 -2.29 6.12 -0.83
C LEU A 20 -3.78 5.80 -0.85
N HIS A 21 -4.61 6.79 -0.62
CA HIS A 21 -6.06 6.68 -0.66
C HIS A 21 -6.63 7.60 -1.74
N LEU A 22 -7.38 7.01 -2.67
CA LEU A 22 -8.13 7.71 -3.70
C LEU A 22 -9.61 7.55 -3.38
N LYS A 23 -10.26 8.63 -2.99
CA LYS A 23 -11.67 8.64 -2.59
C LYS A 23 -12.32 9.97 -2.97
N ILE A 24 -13.48 9.87 -3.60
CA ILE A 24 -14.30 11.04 -3.99
C ILE A 24 -15.11 11.57 -2.79
N PRO A 25 -15.25 12.88 -2.64
CA PRO A 25 -14.70 14.00 -3.40
C PRO A 25 -13.41 14.58 -2.79
N SER A 26 -12.59 13.76 -2.16
CA SER A 26 -11.35 14.23 -1.54
C SER A 26 -10.21 14.33 -2.56
N PRO A 27 -9.23 15.22 -2.37
CA PRO A 27 -7.95 15.11 -3.05
C PRO A 27 -7.27 13.76 -2.71
N PRO A 28 -6.28 13.30 -3.48
CA PRO A 28 -5.47 12.15 -3.12
C PRO A 28 -4.86 12.32 -1.72
N LEU A 29 -5.00 11.31 -0.87
CA LEU A 29 -4.50 11.32 0.50
C LEU A 29 -3.39 10.29 0.66
N VAL A 30 -2.31 10.68 1.31
CA VAL A 30 -1.22 9.79 1.71
C VAL A 30 -1.19 9.62 3.23
N ARG A 31 -0.83 8.44 3.69
CA ARG A 31 -0.61 8.20 5.11
C ARG A 31 0.86 8.41 5.45
N LEU A 32 1.15 9.48 6.19
CA LEU A 32 2.48 9.83 6.69
C LEU A 32 2.48 9.70 8.21
N HIS A 33 3.36 8.88 8.76
CA HIS A 33 3.50 8.70 10.22
C HIS A 33 2.15 8.42 10.93
N GLY A 34 1.29 7.63 10.28
CA GLY A 34 -0.05 7.26 10.81
C GLY A 34 -1.16 8.27 10.55
N LYS A 35 -0.88 9.48 10.06
CA LYS A 35 -1.87 10.52 9.73
C LYS A 35 -2.15 10.56 8.23
N LEU A 36 -3.39 10.84 7.86
CA LEU A 36 -3.75 11.10 6.47
C LEU A 36 -3.55 12.57 6.14
N GLU A 37 -2.79 12.83 5.08
CA GLU A 37 -2.48 14.17 4.59
C GLU A 37 -2.75 14.24 3.08
N THR A 38 -3.16 15.40 2.59
CA THR A 38 -3.37 15.63 1.16
C THR A 38 -2.05 15.79 0.44
N ILE A 39 -1.95 15.26 -0.78
CA ILE A 39 -0.79 15.54 -1.65
C ILE A 39 -0.84 17.02 -2.06
N PRO A 40 0.23 17.79 -1.80
CA PRO A 40 0.25 19.21 -2.14
C PRO A 40 0.00 19.46 -3.63
N GLY A 41 -0.79 20.48 -3.94
CA GLY A 41 -1.07 20.89 -5.31
C GLY A 41 -2.06 20.01 -6.08
N THR A 42 -2.72 19.07 -5.40
CA THR A 42 -3.75 18.22 -6.01
C THR A 42 -5.16 18.78 -5.74
N GLU A 43 -6.07 18.49 -6.65
CA GLU A 43 -7.48 18.85 -6.58
C GLU A 43 -8.34 17.67 -6.12
N PRO A 44 -9.60 17.89 -5.68
CA PRO A 44 -10.55 16.83 -5.40
C PRO A 44 -10.74 15.90 -6.61
N LEU A 45 -10.73 14.58 -6.33
CA LEU A 45 -10.88 13.55 -7.37
C LEU A 45 -12.31 13.50 -7.91
N SER A 46 -12.42 13.28 -9.21
CA SER A 46 -13.65 12.96 -9.92
C SER A 46 -13.87 11.44 -10.02
N PRO A 47 -15.09 10.98 -10.38
CA PRO A 47 -15.33 9.55 -10.68
C PRO A 47 -14.42 9.01 -11.78
N GLU A 48 -14.15 9.80 -12.79
CA GLU A 48 -13.30 9.46 -13.92
C GLU A 48 -11.85 9.24 -13.48
N ASP A 49 -11.35 10.02 -12.52
CA ASP A 49 -9.98 9.88 -12.00
C ASP A 49 -9.79 8.56 -11.27
N THR A 50 -10.75 8.16 -10.41
CA THR A 50 -10.63 6.90 -9.66
C THR A 50 -10.83 5.68 -10.52
N ILE A 51 -11.74 5.72 -11.50
CA ILE A 51 -11.93 4.66 -12.49
C ILE A 51 -10.69 4.55 -13.39
N GLY A 52 -10.18 5.68 -13.89
CA GLY A 52 -8.98 5.73 -14.71
C GLY A 52 -7.76 5.14 -13.99
N ALA A 53 -7.57 5.44 -12.71
CA ALA A 53 -6.50 4.85 -11.91
C ALA A 53 -6.62 3.32 -11.81
N VAL A 54 -7.83 2.77 -11.62
CA VAL A 54 -8.04 1.32 -11.61
C VAL A 54 -7.72 0.71 -12.98
N GLN A 55 -8.21 1.31 -14.07
CA GLN A 55 -7.95 0.83 -15.43
C GLN A 55 -6.47 0.87 -15.80
N GLU A 56 -5.74 1.87 -15.33
CA GLU A 56 -4.29 1.97 -15.54
C GLU A 56 -3.51 0.87 -14.83
N MET A 57 -3.97 0.43 -13.66
CA MET A 57 -3.29 -0.59 -12.85
C MET A 57 -3.73 -2.02 -13.15
N LEU A 58 -4.99 -2.20 -13.53
CA LEU A 58 -5.64 -3.51 -13.62
C LEU A 58 -5.70 -3.99 -15.07
N HIS A 59 -4.67 -4.74 -15.49
CA HIS A 59 -4.56 -5.27 -16.86
C HIS A 59 -5.02 -6.73 -16.98
N ASP A 60 -5.26 -7.44 -15.86
CA ASP A 60 -5.74 -8.83 -15.87
C ASP A 60 -7.25 -8.88 -16.13
N PRO A 61 -7.70 -9.51 -17.26
CA PRO A 61 -9.12 -9.62 -17.57
C PRO A 61 -9.95 -10.36 -16.51
N ASN A 62 -9.36 -11.33 -15.81
CA ASN A 62 -10.05 -12.07 -14.76
C ASN A 62 -10.31 -11.19 -13.55
N LYS A 63 -9.36 -10.36 -13.20
CA LYS A 63 -9.49 -9.38 -12.11
C LYS A 63 -10.45 -8.24 -12.46
N LEU A 64 -10.51 -7.84 -13.71
CA LEU A 64 -11.54 -6.90 -14.18
C LEU A 64 -12.94 -7.49 -14.05
N ALA A 65 -13.13 -8.74 -14.47
CA ALA A 65 -14.41 -9.43 -14.33
C ALA A 65 -14.80 -9.62 -12.85
N GLU A 66 -13.84 -9.92 -11.96
CA GLU A 66 -14.03 -9.98 -10.51
C GLU A 66 -14.51 -8.62 -9.97
N PHE A 67 -13.85 -7.53 -10.35
CA PHE A 67 -14.24 -6.19 -9.94
C PHE A 67 -15.64 -5.78 -10.38
N GLU A 68 -16.03 -6.12 -11.62
CA GLU A 68 -17.36 -5.86 -12.15
C GLU A 68 -18.45 -6.70 -11.45
N ALA A 69 -18.14 -7.95 -11.08
CA ALA A 69 -19.08 -8.86 -10.45
C ALA A 69 -19.23 -8.63 -8.93
N GLU A 70 -18.12 -8.40 -8.23
CA GLU A 70 -18.08 -8.36 -6.77
C GLU A 70 -18.05 -6.94 -6.22
N ASN A 71 -17.84 -5.91 -7.07
CA ASN A 71 -17.65 -4.53 -6.69
C ASN A 71 -16.43 -4.29 -5.79
N GLU A 72 -15.50 -5.24 -5.75
CA GLU A 72 -14.24 -5.20 -5.01
C GLU A 72 -13.21 -6.07 -5.71
N VAL A 73 -11.94 -5.66 -5.66
CA VAL A 73 -10.82 -6.45 -6.15
C VAL A 73 -9.54 -6.14 -5.39
N ASP A 74 -8.81 -7.19 -5.03
CA ASP A 74 -7.46 -7.14 -4.47
C ASP A 74 -6.45 -7.60 -5.51
N PHE A 75 -5.41 -6.81 -5.73
CA PHE A 75 -4.31 -7.17 -6.63
C PHE A 75 -2.99 -6.50 -6.25
N SER A 76 -1.92 -6.93 -6.91
CA SER A 76 -0.60 -6.29 -6.78
C SER A 76 -0.30 -5.45 -8.00
N TYR A 77 0.18 -4.25 -7.78
CA TYR A 77 0.69 -3.34 -8.80
C TYR A 77 2.18 -3.07 -8.57
N SER A 78 2.98 -3.15 -9.62
CA SER A 78 4.42 -2.87 -9.55
C SER A 78 4.76 -1.73 -10.48
N MET A 79 5.35 -0.68 -9.94
CA MET A 79 5.92 0.41 -10.71
C MET A 79 7.42 0.18 -10.84
N GLU A 80 7.88 -0.01 -12.07
CA GLU A 80 9.28 -0.30 -12.35
C GLU A 80 10.20 0.81 -11.81
N GLY A 81 11.26 0.42 -11.13
CA GLY A 81 12.23 1.36 -10.54
C GLY A 81 11.72 2.14 -9.31
N LEU A 82 10.49 1.91 -8.83
CA LEU A 82 9.96 2.61 -7.67
C LEU A 82 9.61 1.67 -6.52
N ALA A 83 8.52 0.93 -6.63
CA ALA A 83 8.02 0.07 -5.57
C ALA A 83 6.96 -0.91 -6.07
N ARG A 84 6.60 -1.86 -5.19
CA ARG A 84 5.43 -2.72 -5.34
C ARG A 84 4.34 -2.26 -4.39
N PHE A 85 3.09 -2.37 -4.84
CA PHE A 85 1.92 -1.95 -4.06
C PHE A 85 0.91 -3.09 -3.98
N ARG A 86 0.30 -3.25 -2.82
CA ARG A 86 -0.95 -3.99 -2.70
C ARG A 86 -2.10 -3.01 -2.89
N VAL A 87 -2.97 -3.31 -3.81
CA VAL A 87 -4.10 -2.45 -4.20
C VAL A 87 -5.40 -3.14 -3.85
N ASN A 88 -6.28 -2.43 -3.15
CA ASN A 88 -7.67 -2.79 -2.99
C ASN A 88 -8.52 -1.69 -3.64
N ALA A 89 -9.29 -2.05 -4.65
CA ALA A 89 -10.25 -1.18 -5.32
C ALA A 89 -11.67 -1.69 -5.03
N PHE A 90 -12.56 -0.78 -4.64
CA PHE A 90 -13.93 -1.15 -4.25
C PHE A 90 -14.94 -0.03 -4.53
N PHE A 91 -16.20 -0.44 -4.71
CA PHE A 91 -17.31 0.51 -4.82
C PHE A 91 -17.79 0.91 -3.42
N GLN A 92 -17.89 2.21 -3.19
CA GLN A 92 -18.47 2.78 -1.97
C GLN A 92 -19.44 3.90 -2.35
N ARG A 93 -20.72 3.74 -1.97
CA ARG A 93 -21.77 4.74 -2.23
C ARG A 93 -21.91 5.10 -3.72
N GLY A 94 -21.73 4.13 -4.62
CA GLY A 94 -21.84 4.34 -6.06
C GLY A 94 -20.61 4.92 -6.74
N THR A 95 -19.50 5.06 -6.03
CA THR A 95 -18.23 5.56 -6.57
C THR A 95 -17.09 4.60 -6.26
N VAL A 96 -16.07 4.57 -7.14
CA VAL A 96 -14.87 3.77 -6.94
C VAL A 96 -13.96 4.45 -5.93
N SER A 97 -13.48 3.68 -4.98
CA SER A 97 -12.41 4.07 -4.04
C SER A 97 -11.24 3.11 -4.19
N VAL A 98 -10.02 3.61 -4.02
CA VAL A 98 -8.80 2.79 -4.13
C VAL A 98 -7.93 3.05 -2.91
N VAL A 99 -7.42 1.97 -2.32
CA VAL A 99 -6.41 2.02 -1.27
C VAL A 99 -5.19 1.24 -1.74
N MET A 100 -4.04 1.88 -1.73
CA MET A 100 -2.77 1.29 -2.14
C MET A 100 -1.80 1.30 -0.97
N ARG A 101 -1.26 0.15 -0.61
CA ARG A 101 -0.21 0.02 0.39
C ARG A 101 1.14 -0.22 -0.25
N ALA A 102 2.11 0.62 0.06
CA ALA A 102 3.48 0.42 -0.37
C ALA A 102 4.08 -0.82 0.32
N ILE A 103 4.67 -1.71 -0.47
CA ILE A 103 5.41 -2.88 0.01
C ILE A 103 6.89 -2.53 -0.08
N PRO A 104 7.59 -2.41 1.06
CA PRO A 104 9.03 -2.14 1.04
C PRO A 104 9.79 -3.20 0.24
N VAL A 105 10.62 -2.76 -0.70
CA VAL A 105 11.48 -3.67 -1.48
C VAL A 105 12.70 -4.08 -0.65
N ASN A 106 13.18 -3.17 0.19
CA ASN A 106 14.32 -3.41 1.06
C ASN A 106 13.84 -3.87 2.43
N ILE A 107 14.19 -5.09 2.80
CA ILE A 107 13.99 -5.60 4.14
C ILE A 107 15.08 -4.98 5.01
N LYS A 108 14.67 -4.23 6.04
CA LYS A 108 15.61 -3.63 7.00
C LYS A 108 16.25 -4.73 7.85
N SER A 109 17.53 -4.58 8.15
CA SER A 109 18.24 -5.50 9.03
C SER A 109 17.76 -5.38 10.49
N VAL A 110 18.11 -6.35 11.32
CA VAL A 110 17.80 -6.36 12.76
C VAL A 110 18.36 -5.11 13.45
N GLU A 111 19.56 -4.66 13.02
CA GLU A 111 20.21 -3.47 13.52
C GLU A 111 19.50 -2.19 13.10
N GLU A 112 19.11 -2.08 11.81
CA GLU A 112 18.37 -0.92 11.29
C GLU A 112 16.98 -0.77 11.93
N LEU A 113 16.38 -1.89 12.36
CA LEU A 113 15.12 -1.92 13.09
C LEU A 113 15.30 -1.67 14.60
N ASN A 114 16.54 -1.48 15.08
CA ASN A 114 16.87 -1.38 16.51
C ASN A 114 16.32 -2.53 17.35
N LEU A 115 16.28 -3.73 16.78
CA LEU A 115 15.84 -4.92 17.49
C LEU A 115 16.99 -5.50 18.34
N PRO A 116 16.69 -6.21 19.44
CA PRO A 116 17.72 -6.86 20.24
C PRO A 116 18.54 -7.86 19.41
N SER A 117 19.86 -7.83 19.53
CA SER A 117 20.78 -8.72 18.78
C SER A 117 20.53 -10.21 19.03
N VAL A 118 19.85 -10.56 20.12
CA VAL A 118 19.44 -11.94 20.39
C VAL A 118 18.54 -12.51 19.28
N ILE A 119 17.81 -11.67 18.54
CA ILE A 119 16.92 -12.10 17.44
C ILE A 119 17.73 -12.73 16.33
N SER A 120 18.84 -12.12 15.90
CA SER A 120 19.73 -12.71 14.88
C SER A 120 20.24 -14.09 15.30
N ARG A 121 20.65 -14.21 16.57
CA ARG A 121 21.14 -15.49 17.11
C ARG A 121 20.03 -16.54 17.20
N LEU A 122 18.79 -16.14 17.56
CA LEU A 122 17.64 -17.06 17.62
C LEU A 122 17.22 -17.52 16.22
N ALA A 123 17.40 -16.69 15.19
CA ALA A 123 17.09 -17.04 13.79
C ALA A 123 18.05 -18.11 13.22
N GLU A 124 19.23 -18.30 13.82
CA GLU A 124 20.21 -19.31 13.41
C GLU A 124 19.99 -20.68 14.08
N GLU A 125 19.04 -20.81 15.03
CA GLU A 125 18.77 -22.05 15.73
C GLU A 125 18.05 -23.08 14.82
N GLU A 126 18.66 -24.24 14.64
CA GLU A 126 18.12 -25.31 13.77
C GLU A 126 16.94 -26.07 14.38
N ARG A 127 16.69 -25.97 15.65
CA ARG A 127 15.67 -26.74 16.39
C ARG A 127 14.98 -25.93 17.44
N GLY A 128 13.68 -26.20 17.62
CA GLY A 128 12.86 -25.57 18.63
C GLY A 128 11.71 -24.77 18.04
N ILE A 129 10.98 -24.11 18.91
CA ILE A 129 9.90 -23.17 18.59
C ILE A 129 10.18 -21.86 19.28
N ILE A 130 10.10 -20.77 18.53
CA ILE A 130 10.17 -19.40 19.07
C ILE A 130 8.82 -18.75 18.82
N LEU A 131 8.14 -18.34 19.89
CA LEU A 131 6.83 -17.69 19.81
C LEU A 131 6.99 -16.19 20.07
N LEU A 132 6.68 -15.40 19.07
CA LEU A 132 6.57 -13.94 19.17
C LEU A 132 5.09 -13.59 19.26
N THR A 133 4.71 -12.90 20.30
CA THR A 133 3.32 -12.51 20.55
C THR A 133 3.19 -11.02 20.74
N GLY A 134 2.09 -10.47 20.28
CA GLY A 134 1.81 -9.03 20.42
C GLY A 134 0.47 -8.66 19.80
N THR A 135 0.02 -7.45 20.08
CA THR A 135 -1.19 -6.90 19.47
C THR A 135 -0.96 -6.51 18.00
N THR A 136 -2.03 -6.35 17.23
CA THR A 136 -1.96 -5.82 15.87
C THR A 136 -1.22 -4.48 15.87
N GLY A 137 -0.24 -4.31 14.97
CA GLY A 137 0.59 -3.10 14.90
C GLY A 137 1.80 -3.08 15.83
N SER A 138 2.05 -4.15 16.60
CA SER A 138 3.22 -4.25 17.50
C SER A 138 4.55 -4.57 16.77
N GLY A 139 4.54 -4.68 15.44
CA GLY A 139 5.74 -4.96 14.65
C GLY A 139 6.05 -6.44 14.42
N LEU A 140 5.14 -7.37 14.75
CA LEU A 140 5.35 -8.81 14.54
C LEU A 140 5.71 -9.19 13.11
N SER A 141 5.14 -8.49 12.11
CA SER A 141 5.43 -8.73 10.69
C SER A 141 6.82 -8.27 10.25
N LEU A 142 7.52 -7.46 11.05
CA LEU A 142 8.88 -7.01 10.74
C LEU A 142 9.93 -8.12 10.85
N ILE A 143 9.60 -9.21 11.53
CA ILE A 143 10.50 -10.33 11.82
C ILE A 143 10.21 -11.53 10.91
N HIS A 144 9.29 -11.37 9.97
CA HIS A 144 8.98 -12.42 9.00
C HIS A 144 10.05 -12.40 7.90
N ILE A 145 11.08 -13.20 8.11
CA ILE A 145 12.17 -13.43 7.16
C ILE A 145 11.87 -14.73 6.41
#